data_8af37c4a4849737dbe69061d5a9da894
#
_entry.id   8af37c4a4849737dbe69061d5a9da894
#
_cell.length_a   1.000
_cell.length_b   1.000
_cell.length_c   1.000
_cell.angle_alpha   90.00
_cell.angle_beta   90.00
_cell.angle_gamma   90.00
#
_symmetry.space_group_name_H-M   'P 1'
#
loop_
_entity.id
_entity.type
_entity.pdbx_description
1 polymer ?
#
loop_
_entity_poly.entity_id
_entity_poly.type
_entity_poly.pdbx_seq_one_letter_code
_entity_poly.pdbx_strand_id
1 'polypeptide(L)'
;MNGPKMYEYAKQLTILFDAYLKIGQQYVKRCADAQKGFSAQIQECLPKEKSLKSPSPHELWQSWNAYWKDSVQRSILFWDTLRQRGNNWIDHEKAGKPPVLFFDYEIIMDGRSLERPVNYALLRIIPPRGSVINNSKRPFVIIDPRAGHGPGIGGFKEDSEIGVALRAGHPVYFISFFPMPVKGQKLTDVTAAEVHFLKIIIESHPDSPKPVLVGNCQGGWAAMLLAATAPELTGAVVINGAPMSYW
;
A
#
# COMPACT_ATOMS: atom_id res chain seq x y z
N MET A 1 -32.79 34.42 14.60
CA MET A 1 -31.54 34.02 13.88
C MET A 1 -31.02 35.24 13.14
N ASN A 2 -29.80 35.70 13.44
CA ASN A 2 -29.27 36.96 12.97
C ASN A 2 -29.01 36.94 11.45
N GLY A 3 -29.53 37.97 10.71
CA GLY A 3 -29.45 38.11 9.26
C GLY A 3 -28.06 37.90 8.61
N PRO A 4 -26.92 38.28 9.23
CA PRO A 4 -25.59 38.05 8.65
C PRO A 4 -25.21 36.57 8.53
N LYS A 5 -25.62 35.76 9.44
CA LYS A 5 -25.32 34.28 9.39
C LYS A 5 -26.11 33.57 8.30
N MET A 6 -27.35 34.00 8.06
CA MET A 6 -28.20 33.40 7.02
C MET A 6 -27.69 33.74 5.60
N TYR A 7 -27.15 34.95 5.41
CA TYR A 7 -26.51 35.33 4.15
C TYR A 7 -25.23 34.48 3.86
N GLU A 8 -24.41 34.24 4.87
CA GLU A 8 -23.21 33.45 4.72
C GLU A 8 -23.53 31.98 4.39
N TYR A 9 -24.56 31.41 5.03
CA TYR A 9 -25.06 30.06 4.70
C TYR A 9 -25.58 29.96 3.27
N ALA A 10 -26.36 30.96 2.82
CA ALA A 10 -26.87 31.01 1.44
C ALA A 10 -25.74 31.07 0.42
N LYS A 11 -24.70 31.87 0.68
CA LYS A 11 -23.51 31.98 -0.17
C LYS A 11 -22.72 30.64 -0.23
N GLN A 12 -22.54 29.98 0.90
CA GLN A 12 -21.88 28.67 0.93
C GLN A 12 -22.68 27.60 0.18
N LEU A 13 -24.01 27.58 0.29
CA LEU A 13 -24.86 26.67 -0.46
C LEU A 13 -24.78 26.94 -1.98
N THR A 14 -24.71 28.19 -2.40
CA THR A 14 -24.53 28.52 -3.81
C THR A 14 -23.19 28.02 -4.35
N ILE A 15 -22.11 28.20 -3.62
CA ILE A 15 -20.78 27.71 -3.99
C ILE A 15 -20.76 26.17 -4.10
N LEU A 16 -21.39 25.47 -3.14
CA LEU A 16 -21.52 24.01 -3.17
C LEU A 16 -22.35 23.54 -4.36
N PHE A 17 -23.45 24.22 -4.66
CA PHE A 17 -24.30 23.88 -5.78
C PHE A 17 -23.60 24.08 -7.13
N ASP A 18 -22.87 25.20 -7.30
CA ASP A 18 -22.06 25.46 -8.50
C ASP A 18 -20.92 24.43 -8.65
N ALA A 19 -20.28 24.05 -7.57
CA ALA A 19 -19.26 22.99 -7.59
C ALA A 19 -19.87 21.63 -8.01
N TYR A 20 -21.05 21.30 -7.49
CA TYR A 20 -21.77 20.07 -7.84
C TYR A 20 -22.19 20.06 -9.32
N LEU A 21 -22.67 21.16 -9.85
CA LEU A 21 -23.01 21.30 -11.26
C LEU A 21 -21.77 21.13 -12.17
N LYS A 22 -20.64 21.74 -11.80
CA LYS A 22 -19.38 21.60 -12.55
C LYS A 22 -18.88 20.15 -12.55
N ILE A 23 -18.95 19.46 -11.42
CA ILE A 23 -18.58 18.04 -11.32
C ILE A 23 -19.51 17.21 -12.21
N GLY A 24 -20.82 17.44 -12.16
CA GLY A 24 -21.79 16.76 -13.01
C GLY A 24 -21.52 16.96 -14.50
N GLN A 25 -21.25 18.19 -14.92
CA GLN A 25 -20.90 18.52 -16.32
C GLN A 25 -19.60 17.83 -16.76
N GLN A 26 -18.57 17.82 -15.91
CA GLN A 26 -17.30 17.11 -16.19
C GLN A 26 -17.52 15.60 -16.31
N TYR A 27 -18.36 15.03 -15.44
CA TYR A 27 -18.69 13.59 -15.51
C TYR A 27 -19.38 13.23 -16.83
N VAL A 28 -20.42 13.98 -17.21
CA VAL A 28 -21.14 13.78 -18.48
C VAL A 28 -20.19 13.92 -19.68
N LYS A 29 -19.31 14.92 -19.67
CA LYS A 29 -18.30 15.10 -20.74
C LYS A 29 -17.36 13.91 -20.82
N ARG A 30 -16.83 13.42 -19.68
CA ARG A 30 -15.94 12.24 -19.64
C ARG A 30 -16.63 10.97 -20.15
N CYS A 31 -17.90 10.77 -19.80
CA CYS A 31 -18.69 9.65 -20.32
C CYS A 31 -18.88 9.74 -21.84
N ALA A 32 -19.18 10.93 -22.37
CA ALA A 32 -19.32 11.16 -23.79
C ALA A 32 -17.99 10.95 -24.55
N ASP A 33 -16.87 11.41 -24.02
CA ASP A 33 -15.54 11.22 -24.60
C ASP A 33 -15.12 9.74 -24.57
N ALA A 34 -15.39 9.03 -23.47
CA ALA A 34 -15.17 7.58 -23.35
C ALA A 34 -16.02 6.79 -24.37
N GLN A 35 -17.28 7.16 -24.55
CA GLN A 35 -18.17 6.54 -25.53
C GLN A 35 -17.69 6.76 -26.98
N LYS A 36 -17.21 7.98 -27.30
CA LYS A 36 -16.61 8.29 -28.61
C LYS A 36 -15.34 7.48 -28.85
N GLY A 37 -14.45 7.41 -27.84
CA GLY A 37 -13.22 6.60 -27.91
C GLY A 37 -13.52 5.11 -28.12
N PHE A 38 -14.49 4.57 -27.39
CA PHE A 38 -14.94 3.18 -27.55
C PHE A 38 -15.54 2.91 -28.93
N SER A 39 -16.38 3.82 -29.43
CA SER A 39 -16.96 3.72 -30.78
C SER A 39 -15.89 3.75 -31.88
N ALA A 40 -14.87 4.60 -31.74
CA ALA A 40 -13.75 4.66 -32.68
C ALA A 40 -12.92 3.36 -32.65
N GLN A 41 -12.63 2.82 -31.47
CA GLN A 41 -11.93 1.53 -31.35
C GLN A 41 -12.72 0.38 -31.95
N ILE A 42 -14.04 0.34 -31.76
CA ILE A 42 -14.89 -0.67 -32.42
C ILE A 42 -14.80 -0.54 -33.94
N GLN A 43 -14.85 0.69 -34.49
CA GLN A 43 -14.73 0.92 -35.93
C GLN A 43 -13.35 0.51 -36.49
N GLU A 44 -12.29 0.68 -35.73
CA GLU A 44 -10.95 0.18 -36.10
C GLU A 44 -10.82 -1.33 -36.05
N CYS A 45 -11.52 -1.98 -35.11
CA CYS A 45 -11.53 -3.44 -34.96
C CYS A 45 -12.46 -4.14 -35.94
N LEU A 46 -13.38 -3.42 -36.57
CA LEU A 46 -14.22 -4.00 -37.63
C LEU A 46 -13.37 -4.29 -38.87
N PRO A 47 -13.35 -5.53 -39.37
CA PRO A 47 -12.57 -5.87 -40.56
C PRO A 47 -13.05 -5.03 -41.75
N LYS A 48 -12.09 -4.37 -42.40
CA LYS A 48 -12.33 -3.55 -43.59
C LYS A 48 -12.73 -4.38 -44.84
N GLU A 49 -12.85 -5.70 -44.72
CA GLU A 49 -13.17 -6.59 -45.83
C GLU A 49 -14.66 -6.94 -45.89
N LYS A 50 -15.16 -6.85 -47.10
CA LYS A 50 -16.55 -6.98 -47.57
C LYS A 50 -17.18 -8.40 -47.48
N SER A 51 -16.70 -9.31 -46.64
CA SER A 51 -17.29 -10.64 -46.54
C SER A 51 -17.51 -11.13 -45.10
N LEU A 52 -18.17 -10.34 -44.31
CA LEU A 52 -18.81 -10.90 -43.13
C LEU A 52 -20.01 -11.72 -43.63
N LYS A 53 -19.79 -13.01 -43.85
CA LYS A 53 -20.90 -13.97 -43.92
C LYS A 53 -21.65 -13.83 -42.61
N SER A 54 -22.94 -13.53 -42.67
CA SER A 54 -23.77 -13.55 -41.45
C SER A 54 -23.59 -14.93 -40.81
N PRO A 55 -23.25 -15.02 -39.51
CA PRO A 55 -23.06 -16.31 -38.89
C PRO A 55 -24.34 -17.13 -39.00
N SER A 56 -24.21 -18.40 -39.22
CA SER A 56 -25.36 -19.30 -39.23
C SER A 56 -26.04 -19.35 -37.88
N PRO A 57 -27.32 -19.67 -37.76
CA PRO A 57 -28.00 -19.81 -36.48
C PRO A 57 -27.30 -20.78 -35.53
N HIS A 58 -26.62 -21.80 -36.08
CA HIS A 58 -25.83 -22.75 -35.30
C HIS A 58 -24.57 -22.13 -34.72
N GLU A 59 -23.83 -21.35 -35.49
CA GLU A 59 -22.64 -20.61 -35.01
C GLU A 59 -22.99 -19.57 -33.97
N LEU A 60 -24.10 -18.85 -34.15
CA LEU A 60 -24.63 -17.93 -33.14
C LEU A 60 -24.97 -18.64 -31.82
N TRP A 61 -25.63 -19.79 -31.92
CA TRP A 61 -25.99 -20.59 -30.75
C TRP A 61 -24.76 -21.14 -30.02
N GLN A 62 -23.75 -21.62 -30.77
CA GLN A 62 -22.48 -22.07 -30.18
C GLN A 62 -21.73 -20.94 -29.48
N SER A 63 -21.64 -19.77 -30.12
CA SER A 63 -21.00 -18.59 -29.54
C SER A 63 -21.73 -18.12 -28.26
N TRP A 64 -23.07 -18.15 -28.30
CA TRP A 64 -23.89 -17.79 -27.15
C TRP A 64 -23.74 -18.77 -25.98
N ASN A 65 -23.68 -20.06 -26.24
CA ASN A 65 -23.40 -21.08 -25.23
C ASN A 65 -22.00 -20.96 -24.64
N ALA A 66 -21.00 -20.68 -25.46
CA ALA A 66 -19.62 -20.46 -24.99
C ALA A 66 -19.55 -19.24 -24.06
N TYR A 67 -20.17 -18.13 -24.47
CA TYR A 67 -20.27 -16.92 -23.64
C TYR A 67 -21.01 -17.18 -22.32
N TRP A 68 -22.13 -17.91 -22.35
CA TRP A 68 -22.91 -18.27 -21.17
C TRP A 68 -22.09 -19.10 -20.19
N LYS A 69 -21.41 -20.13 -20.67
CA LYS A 69 -20.52 -20.96 -19.85
C LYS A 69 -19.41 -20.13 -19.21
N ASP A 70 -18.73 -19.30 -19.99
CA ASP A 70 -17.67 -18.42 -19.51
C ASP A 70 -18.19 -17.43 -18.44
N SER A 71 -19.34 -16.80 -18.69
CA SER A 71 -19.98 -15.88 -17.75
C SER A 71 -20.37 -16.55 -16.43
N VAL A 72 -20.92 -17.77 -16.48
CA VAL A 72 -21.27 -18.54 -15.29
C VAL A 72 -20.01 -18.94 -14.53
N GLN A 73 -18.98 -19.43 -15.20
CA GLN A 73 -17.71 -19.79 -14.58
C GLN A 73 -17.04 -18.59 -13.90
N ARG A 74 -16.98 -17.44 -14.56
CA ARG A 74 -16.44 -16.20 -13.98
C ARG A 74 -17.25 -15.75 -12.79
N SER A 75 -18.55 -15.84 -12.84
CA SER A 75 -19.43 -15.50 -11.72
C SER A 75 -19.17 -16.39 -10.50
N ILE A 76 -19.04 -17.69 -10.71
CA ILE A 76 -18.72 -18.64 -9.62
C ILE A 76 -17.35 -18.31 -9.02
N LEU A 77 -16.32 -18.12 -9.86
CA LEU A 77 -14.98 -17.76 -9.41
C LEU A 77 -14.97 -16.42 -8.65
N PHE A 78 -15.73 -15.44 -9.12
CA PHE A 78 -15.86 -14.14 -8.44
C PHE A 78 -16.44 -14.30 -7.02
N TRP A 79 -17.55 -15.01 -6.89
CA TRP A 79 -18.19 -15.23 -5.59
C TRP A 79 -17.33 -16.08 -4.65
N ASP A 80 -16.66 -17.10 -5.17
CA ASP A 80 -15.72 -17.90 -4.37
C ASP A 80 -14.52 -17.08 -3.91
N THR A 81 -13.96 -16.25 -4.78
CA THR A 81 -12.88 -15.32 -4.43
C THR A 81 -13.33 -14.33 -3.35
N LEU A 82 -14.53 -13.76 -3.46
CA LEU A 82 -15.08 -12.87 -2.43
C LEU A 82 -15.25 -13.60 -1.08
N ARG A 83 -15.75 -14.83 -1.11
CA ARG A 83 -15.87 -15.67 0.08
C ARG A 83 -14.51 -15.92 0.74
N GLN A 84 -13.51 -16.31 -0.05
CA GLN A 84 -12.15 -16.55 0.45
C GLN A 84 -11.55 -15.28 1.04
N ARG A 85 -11.68 -14.13 0.35
CA ARG A 85 -11.21 -12.84 0.86
C ARG A 85 -11.90 -12.44 2.15
N GLY A 86 -13.21 -12.66 2.24
CA GLY A 86 -13.98 -12.41 3.47
C GLY A 86 -13.50 -13.28 4.63
N ASN A 87 -13.26 -14.56 4.40
CA ASN A 87 -12.72 -15.47 5.41
C ASN A 87 -11.31 -15.04 5.86
N ASN A 88 -10.41 -14.76 4.91
CA ASN A 88 -9.07 -14.29 5.22
C ASN A 88 -9.08 -13.00 6.04
N TRP A 89 -10.00 -12.08 5.73
CA TRP A 89 -10.17 -10.85 6.50
C TRP A 89 -10.63 -11.13 7.94
N ILE A 90 -11.62 -12.02 8.12
CA ILE A 90 -12.12 -12.41 9.45
C ILE A 90 -10.99 -13.08 10.25
N ASP A 91 -10.22 -13.95 9.64
CA ASP A 91 -9.13 -14.65 10.32
C ASP A 91 -8.00 -13.69 10.70
N HIS A 92 -7.69 -12.72 9.83
CA HIS A 92 -6.74 -11.65 10.12
C HIS A 92 -7.20 -10.74 11.29
N GLU A 93 -8.49 -10.37 11.32
CA GLU A 93 -9.08 -9.64 12.45
C GLU A 93 -8.97 -10.42 13.76
N LYS A 94 -9.33 -11.73 13.75
CA LYS A 94 -9.22 -12.60 14.93
C LYS A 94 -7.79 -12.77 15.42
N ALA A 95 -6.82 -12.78 14.51
CA ALA A 95 -5.40 -12.87 14.83
C ALA A 95 -4.82 -11.55 15.39
N GLY A 96 -5.63 -10.48 15.51
CA GLY A 96 -5.17 -9.18 16.02
C GLY A 96 -4.45 -8.33 15.00
N LYS A 97 -4.69 -8.56 13.71
CA LYS A 97 -4.12 -7.81 12.57
C LYS A 97 -2.59 -7.83 12.54
N PRO A 98 -1.96 -9.03 12.51
CA PRO A 98 -0.52 -9.12 12.43
C PRO A 98 0.00 -8.48 11.12
N PRO A 99 1.29 -8.11 11.05
CA PRO A 99 1.90 -7.67 9.80
C PRO A 99 1.69 -8.66 8.67
N VAL A 100 1.26 -8.17 7.50
CA VAL A 100 1.05 -8.99 6.29
C VAL A 100 2.37 -9.08 5.54
N LEU A 101 3.30 -9.87 6.08
CA LEU A 101 4.61 -10.13 5.48
C LEU A 101 4.63 -11.51 4.87
N PHE A 102 5.31 -11.66 3.74
CA PHE A 102 5.58 -12.96 3.12
C PHE A 102 6.62 -13.77 3.91
N PHE A 103 7.55 -13.06 4.56
CA PHE A 103 8.66 -13.64 5.30
C PHE A 103 8.30 -13.81 6.78
N ASP A 104 8.82 -14.86 7.40
CA ASP A 104 8.80 -15.00 8.85
C ASP A 104 9.58 -13.87 9.52
N TYR A 105 9.19 -13.50 10.73
CA TYR A 105 9.84 -12.43 11.48
C TYR A 105 9.78 -12.70 12.98
N GLU A 106 10.64 -12.03 13.70
CA GLU A 106 10.58 -11.94 15.17
C GLU A 106 10.49 -10.47 15.60
N ILE A 107 9.77 -10.20 16.67
CA ILE A 107 9.68 -8.87 17.27
C ILE A 107 10.92 -8.68 18.16
N ILE A 108 11.80 -7.77 17.76
CA ILE A 108 13.01 -7.42 18.51
C ILE A 108 12.68 -6.40 19.61
N MET A 109 11.81 -5.44 19.30
CA MET A 109 11.38 -4.42 20.25
C MET A 109 9.92 -4.05 19.98
N ASP A 110 9.12 -4.09 21.03
CA ASP A 110 7.76 -3.56 21.04
C ASP A 110 7.78 -2.14 21.63
N GLY A 111 7.48 -1.16 20.79
CA GLY A 111 7.48 0.24 21.18
C GLY A 111 6.45 0.61 22.25
N ARG A 112 5.46 -0.25 22.50
CA ARG A 112 4.50 -0.08 23.59
C ARG A 112 5.13 -0.23 24.98
N SER A 113 6.30 -0.87 25.07
CA SER A 113 7.06 -1.05 26.30
C SER A 113 8.09 0.05 26.56
N LEU A 114 8.25 1.01 25.66
CA LEU A 114 9.17 2.14 25.84
C LEU A 114 8.66 3.15 26.89
N GLU A 115 9.56 3.94 27.44
CA GLU A 115 9.22 5.03 28.38
C GLU A 115 8.18 6.00 27.78
N ARG A 116 8.30 6.28 26.48
CA ARG A 116 7.28 6.96 25.66
C ARG A 116 6.64 5.94 24.74
N PRO A 117 5.55 5.29 25.17
CA PRO A 117 4.97 4.19 24.43
C PRO A 117 4.42 4.64 23.09
N VAL A 118 4.66 3.82 22.06
CA VAL A 118 4.14 4.01 20.71
C VAL A 118 3.62 2.69 20.15
N ASN A 119 2.70 2.74 19.21
CA ASN A 119 2.19 1.53 18.55
C ASN A 119 3.08 1.05 17.40
N TYR A 120 4.39 1.18 17.51
CA TYR A 120 5.37 0.71 16.53
C TYR A 120 6.21 -0.42 17.11
N ALA A 121 6.70 -1.28 16.25
CA ALA A 121 7.58 -2.39 16.60
C ALA A 121 8.72 -2.53 15.60
N LEU A 122 9.88 -2.94 16.09
CA LEU A 122 11.01 -3.37 15.29
C LEU A 122 10.94 -4.89 15.09
N LEU A 123 10.84 -5.30 13.83
CA LEU A 123 10.86 -6.69 13.42
C LEU A 123 12.20 -7.03 12.78
N ARG A 124 12.77 -8.19 13.10
CA ARG A 124 13.85 -8.79 12.34
C ARG A 124 13.25 -9.82 11.38
N ILE A 125 13.56 -9.70 10.11
CA ILE A 125 13.12 -10.64 9.10
C ILE A 125 13.97 -11.90 9.15
N ILE A 126 13.31 -13.06 9.22
CA ILE A 126 13.97 -14.36 9.21
C ILE A 126 14.21 -14.76 7.76
N PRO A 127 15.47 -14.96 7.35
CA PRO A 127 15.79 -15.33 5.97
C PRO A 127 15.19 -16.72 5.65
N PRO A 128 14.70 -16.95 4.43
CA PRO A 128 14.29 -18.27 3.98
C PRO A 128 15.44 -19.29 4.10
N ARG A 129 15.09 -20.55 4.26
CA ARG A 129 16.07 -21.64 4.33
C ARG A 129 16.99 -21.65 3.12
N GLY A 130 18.28 -21.73 3.35
CA GLY A 130 19.30 -21.69 2.28
C GLY A 130 19.79 -20.29 1.90
N SER A 131 19.21 -19.23 2.45
CA SER A 131 19.74 -17.88 2.26
C SER A 131 21.03 -17.68 3.04
N VAL A 132 22.02 -17.04 2.42
CA VAL A 132 23.30 -16.71 3.07
C VAL A 132 23.30 -15.22 3.40
N ILE A 133 23.14 -14.91 4.68
CA ILE A 133 23.18 -13.53 5.17
C ILE A 133 24.59 -13.23 5.72
N ASN A 134 25.15 -12.12 5.27
CA ASN A 134 26.42 -11.60 5.78
C ASN A 134 26.14 -10.44 6.76
N ASN A 135 26.35 -10.67 8.03
CA ASN A 135 26.09 -9.69 9.09
C ASN A 135 27.01 -8.47 9.05
N SER A 136 28.14 -8.52 8.32
CA SER A 136 28.97 -7.34 8.09
C SER A 136 28.48 -6.48 6.92
N LYS A 137 27.47 -6.93 6.19
CA LYS A 137 26.78 -6.09 5.19
C LYS A 137 25.83 -5.14 5.89
N ARG A 138 25.64 -3.98 5.25
CA ARG A 138 24.74 -2.93 5.72
C ARG A 138 23.32 -3.44 5.93
N PRO A 139 22.73 -3.30 7.13
CA PRO A 139 21.33 -3.64 7.36
C PRO A 139 20.37 -2.78 6.55
N PHE A 140 19.29 -3.37 6.05
CA PHE A 140 18.16 -2.67 5.44
C PHE A 140 17.05 -2.53 6.46
N VAL A 141 16.52 -1.32 6.62
CA VAL A 141 15.42 -1.00 7.51
C VAL A 141 14.27 -0.43 6.67
N ILE A 142 13.23 -1.21 6.50
CA ILE A 142 12.05 -0.84 5.72
C ILE A 142 10.99 -0.32 6.69
N ILE A 143 10.49 0.89 6.41
CA ILE A 143 9.49 1.57 7.24
C ILE A 143 8.13 1.46 6.58
N ASP A 144 7.17 0.85 7.29
CA ASP A 144 5.79 0.71 6.82
C ASP A 144 5.10 2.08 6.73
N PRO A 145 4.41 2.37 5.63
CA PRO A 145 3.76 3.66 5.40
C PRO A 145 2.47 3.89 6.19
N ARG A 146 1.99 2.96 7.01
CA ARG A 146 0.66 3.01 7.63
C ARG A 146 -0.49 3.16 6.61
N ALA A 147 -0.37 2.49 5.49
CA ALA A 147 -1.38 2.48 4.45
C ALA A 147 -2.25 1.22 4.55
N GLY A 148 -3.55 1.40 4.72
CA GLY A 148 -4.52 0.29 4.77
C GLY A 148 -4.57 -0.48 6.09
N HIS A 149 -5.09 -1.69 6.02
CA HIS A 149 -5.36 -2.57 7.15
C HIS A 149 -4.33 -3.70 7.24
N GLY A 150 -3.21 -3.46 7.62
CA GLY A 150 -2.18 -4.46 7.81
C GLY A 150 -0.88 -3.98 7.24
N PRO A 151 0.08 -3.79 8.12
CA PRO A 151 1.42 -3.38 7.73
C PRO A 151 2.08 -4.49 6.92
N GLY A 152 2.93 -4.12 5.97
CA GLY A 152 3.63 -5.10 5.15
C GLY A 152 4.10 -4.58 3.80
N ILE A 153 3.85 -3.29 3.49
CA ILE A 153 4.31 -2.69 2.23
C ILE A 153 5.84 -2.71 2.18
N GLY A 154 6.37 -3.32 1.12
CA GLY A 154 7.80 -3.62 0.98
C GLY A 154 8.15 -5.09 1.27
N GLY A 155 7.20 -5.89 1.82
CA GLY A 155 7.46 -7.27 2.23
C GLY A 155 6.32 -8.27 2.05
N PHE A 156 5.20 -7.93 1.42
CA PHE A 156 4.03 -8.80 1.32
C PHE A 156 4.09 -9.85 0.19
N LYS A 157 5.21 -9.96 -0.50
CA LYS A 157 5.49 -11.01 -1.50
C LYS A 157 6.98 -11.32 -1.53
N GLU A 158 7.33 -12.49 -2.11
CA GLU A 158 8.73 -12.93 -2.22
C GLU A 158 9.57 -11.92 -3.02
N ASP A 159 9.08 -11.49 -4.17
CA ASP A 159 9.73 -10.47 -4.99
C ASP A 159 9.33 -9.05 -4.53
N SER A 160 9.94 -8.63 -3.43
CA SER A 160 9.72 -7.38 -2.71
C SER A 160 11.06 -6.77 -2.29
N GLU A 161 11.03 -5.57 -1.70
CA GLU A 161 12.23 -4.91 -1.16
C GLU A 161 12.95 -5.79 -0.13
N ILE A 162 12.19 -6.43 0.77
CA ILE A 162 12.73 -7.41 1.72
C ILE A 162 13.42 -8.55 0.94
N GLY A 163 12.73 -9.16 -0.02
CA GLY A 163 13.27 -10.30 -0.76
C GLY A 163 14.53 -9.95 -1.56
N VAL A 164 14.57 -8.78 -2.18
CA VAL A 164 15.77 -8.30 -2.91
C VAL A 164 16.94 -8.12 -1.97
N ALA A 165 16.74 -7.49 -0.82
CA ALA A 165 17.81 -7.28 0.17
C ALA A 165 18.32 -8.60 0.77
N LEU A 166 17.43 -9.55 1.09
CA LEU A 166 17.81 -10.88 1.57
C LEU A 166 18.59 -11.67 0.52
N ARG A 167 18.15 -11.69 -0.74
CA ARG A 167 18.88 -12.36 -1.84
C ARG A 167 20.26 -11.75 -2.07
N ALA A 168 20.41 -10.45 -1.83
CA ALA A 168 21.71 -9.79 -1.86
C ALA A 168 22.55 -10.04 -0.60
N GLY A 169 22.05 -10.81 0.36
CA GLY A 169 22.76 -11.23 1.58
C GLY A 169 22.82 -10.16 2.68
N HIS A 170 21.91 -9.20 2.67
CA HIS A 170 21.83 -8.17 3.71
C HIS A 170 20.94 -8.63 4.88
N PRO A 171 21.27 -8.29 6.14
CA PRO A 171 20.31 -8.30 7.24
C PRO A 171 19.14 -7.34 6.95
N VAL A 172 17.90 -7.76 7.24
CA VAL A 172 16.71 -6.96 6.96
C VAL A 172 15.86 -6.81 8.20
N TYR A 173 15.47 -5.59 8.45
CA TYR A 173 14.55 -5.18 9.52
C TYR A 173 13.34 -4.49 8.94
N PHE A 174 12.23 -4.58 9.64
CA PHE A 174 10.99 -3.95 9.25
C PHE A 174 10.39 -3.19 10.43
N ILE A 175 10.14 -1.92 10.27
CA ILE A 175 9.42 -1.10 11.27
C ILE A 175 7.94 -1.18 10.93
N SER A 176 7.22 -1.93 11.76
CA SER A 176 5.79 -2.17 11.66
C SER A 176 5.03 -1.32 12.66
N PHE A 177 3.70 -1.29 12.55
CA PHE A 177 2.84 -0.64 13.53
C PHE A 177 1.65 -1.55 13.91
N PHE A 178 1.20 -1.41 15.14
CA PHE A 178 -0.04 -2.04 15.61
C PHE A 178 -1.25 -1.20 15.21
N PRO A 179 -2.43 -1.83 14.98
CA PRO A 179 -3.62 -1.14 14.47
C PRO A 179 -4.08 0.03 15.34
N MET A 180 -4.00 -0.14 16.66
CA MET A 180 -4.47 0.87 17.61
C MET A 180 -3.29 1.73 18.10
N PRO A 181 -3.35 3.06 17.94
CA PRO A 181 -2.35 3.95 18.49
C PRO A 181 -2.39 3.93 20.02
N VAL A 182 -1.24 4.19 20.67
CA VAL A 182 -1.18 4.38 22.11
C VAL A 182 -1.80 5.74 22.47
N LYS A 183 -2.58 5.78 23.53
CA LYS A 183 -3.21 7.02 23.97
C LYS A 183 -2.17 8.10 24.27
N GLY A 184 -2.29 9.25 23.60
CA GLY A 184 -1.41 10.40 23.81
C GLY A 184 -0.10 10.34 23.04
N GLN A 185 0.18 9.28 22.27
CA GLN A 185 1.39 9.21 21.44
C GLN A 185 1.40 10.37 20.42
N LYS A 186 2.56 10.95 20.24
CA LYS A 186 2.83 12.02 19.28
C LYS A 186 3.79 11.53 18.21
N LEU A 187 3.87 12.25 17.11
CA LEU A 187 4.81 11.96 16.04
C LEU A 187 6.27 11.98 16.53
N THR A 188 6.59 12.91 17.42
CA THR A 188 7.93 12.99 18.08
C THR A 188 8.27 11.77 18.90
N ASP A 189 7.27 11.10 19.50
CA ASP A 189 7.48 9.88 20.28
C ASP A 189 7.74 8.70 19.34
N VAL A 190 7.04 8.66 18.19
CA VAL A 190 7.30 7.67 17.13
C VAL A 190 8.72 7.82 16.60
N THR A 191 9.14 9.03 16.24
CA THR A 191 10.51 9.26 15.75
C THR A 191 11.56 8.90 16.80
N ALA A 192 11.32 9.20 18.08
CA ALA A 192 12.21 8.82 19.17
C ALA A 192 12.32 7.29 19.31
N ALA A 193 11.20 6.57 19.15
CA ALA A 193 11.20 5.10 19.14
C ALA A 193 11.98 4.54 17.94
N GLU A 194 11.80 5.12 16.75
CA GLU A 194 12.55 4.72 15.54
C GLU A 194 14.06 4.96 15.69
N VAL A 195 14.47 6.07 16.32
CA VAL A 195 15.89 6.31 16.69
C VAL A 195 16.39 5.21 17.63
N HIS A 196 15.59 4.81 18.61
CA HIS A 196 15.95 3.70 19.51
C HIS A 196 16.07 2.37 18.75
N PHE A 197 15.18 2.08 17.82
CA PHE A 197 15.26 0.90 16.97
C PHE A 197 16.54 0.88 16.12
N LEU A 198 16.95 2.02 15.55
CA LEU A 198 18.23 2.10 14.82
C LEU A 198 19.43 1.80 15.70
N LYS A 199 19.44 2.26 16.95
CA LYS A 199 20.53 1.96 17.90
C LYS A 199 20.62 0.45 18.14
N ILE A 200 19.50 -0.24 18.38
CA ILE A 200 19.45 -1.71 18.54
C ILE A 200 20.03 -2.42 17.30
N ILE A 201 19.66 -1.96 16.10
CA ILE A 201 20.16 -2.54 14.85
C ILE A 201 21.68 -2.36 14.74
N ILE A 202 22.20 -1.16 15.01
CA ILE A 202 23.62 -0.85 14.93
C ILE A 202 24.41 -1.67 15.95
N GLU A 203 23.92 -1.79 17.18
CA GLU A 203 24.51 -2.60 18.25
C GLU A 203 24.53 -4.09 17.86
N SER A 204 23.53 -4.58 17.11
CA SER A 204 23.46 -5.95 16.62
C SER A 204 24.41 -6.20 15.43
N HIS A 205 24.92 -5.16 14.80
CA HIS A 205 25.80 -5.25 13.61
C HIS A 205 27.01 -4.29 13.75
N PRO A 206 27.90 -4.50 14.74
CA PRO A 206 28.97 -3.56 15.04
C PRO A 206 30.00 -3.39 13.89
N ASP A 207 30.17 -4.42 13.08
CA ASP A 207 31.11 -4.43 11.96
C ASP A 207 30.49 -3.99 10.62
N SER A 208 29.22 -3.59 10.62
CA SER A 208 28.54 -3.17 9.41
C SER A 208 28.52 -1.64 9.23
N PRO A 209 28.43 -1.15 7.98
CA PRO A 209 28.11 0.26 7.75
C PRO A 209 26.71 0.61 8.27
N LYS A 210 26.45 1.91 8.51
CA LYS A 210 25.16 2.42 8.98
C LYS A 210 23.99 1.90 8.12
N PRO A 211 22.82 1.61 8.72
CA PRO A 211 21.66 1.05 8.04
C PRO A 211 21.18 1.89 6.84
N VAL A 212 20.64 1.24 5.82
CA VAL A 212 19.83 1.88 4.78
C VAL A 212 18.41 2.01 5.30
N LEU A 213 17.83 3.19 5.20
CA LEU A 213 16.41 3.41 5.44
C LEU A 213 15.66 3.34 4.11
N VAL A 214 14.62 2.54 4.05
CA VAL A 214 13.74 2.42 2.88
C VAL A 214 12.33 2.78 3.31
N GLY A 215 11.75 3.80 2.69
CA GLY A 215 10.41 4.25 3.00
C GLY A 215 9.55 4.41 1.76
N ASN A 216 8.40 3.74 1.77
CA ASN A 216 7.38 3.84 0.73
C ASN A 216 6.27 4.79 1.16
N CYS A 217 5.80 5.66 0.28
CA CYS A 217 4.71 6.60 0.58
C CYS A 217 4.99 7.38 1.89
N GLN A 218 4.10 7.33 2.88
CA GLN A 218 4.30 7.96 4.20
C GLN A 218 5.53 7.40 4.96
N GLY A 219 5.93 6.16 4.70
CA GLY A 219 7.18 5.60 5.24
C GLY A 219 8.42 6.34 4.75
N GLY A 220 8.41 6.87 3.51
CA GLY A 220 9.50 7.72 3.01
C GLY A 220 9.59 9.05 3.72
N TRP A 221 8.44 9.65 4.05
CA TRP A 221 8.39 10.84 4.89
C TRP A 221 8.93 10.54 6.31
N ALA A 222 8.55 9.42 6.92
CA ALA A 222 9.08 8.99 8.21
C ALA A 222 10.59 8.73 8.15
N ALA A 223 11.09 8.06 7.11
CA ALA A 223 12.52 7.83 6.89
C ALA A 223 13.32 9.14 6.80
N MET A 224 12.77 10.16 6.12
CA MET A 224 13.41 11.48 6.04
C MET A 224 13.43 12.19 7.38
N LEU A 225 12.33 12.15 8.14
CA LEU A 225 12.27 12.74 9.47
C LEU A 225 13.26 12.05 10.42
N LEU A 226 13.35 10.73 10.36
CA LEU A 226 14.31 9.94 11.14
C LEU A 226 15.76 10.30 10.76
N ALA A 227 16.08 10.36 9.47
CA ALA A 227 17.40 10.72 8.98
C ALA A 227 17.79 12.17 9.36
N ALA A 228 16.84 13.10 9.33
CA ALA A 228 17.07 14.47 9.76
C ALA A 228 17.25 14.60 11.28
N THR A 229 16.60 13.73 12.07
CA THR A 229 16.67 13.76 13.53
C THR A 229 17.95 13.09 14.06
N ALA A 230 18.42 12.02 13.40
CA ALA A 230 19.57 11.23 13.81
C ALA A 230 20.47 10.88 12.61
N PRO A 231 21.09 11.88 11.95
CA PRO A 231 21.90 11.65 10.76
C PRO A 231 23.14 10.79 11.03
N GLU A 232 23.62 10.79 12.27
CA GLU A 232 24.76 9.98 12.70
C GLU A 232 24.45 8.48 12.74
N LEU A 233 23.17 8.08 12.82
CA LEU A 233 22.72 6.68 12.87
C LEU A 233 22.30 6.17 11.49
N THR A 234 22.08 7.05 10.53
CA THR A 234 21.52 6.70 9.21
C THR A 234 22.59 6.61 8.13
N GLY A 235 22.45 5.65 7.23
CA GLY A 235 23.22 5.52 6.00
C GLY A 235 22.48 6.12 4.81
N ALA A 236 22.38 5.37 3.70
CA ALA A 236 21.59 5.79 2.56
C ALA A 236 20.09 5.80 2.88
N VAL A 237 19.35 6.71 2.27
CA VAL A 237 17.90 6.80 2.38
C VAL A 237 17.28 6.61 1.02
N VAL A 238 16.36 5.66 0.92
CA VAL A 238 15.59 5.34 -0.29
C VAL A 238 14.15 5.77 -0.07
N ILE A 239 13.62 6.60 -0.93
CA ILE A 239 12.29 7.18 -0.82
C ILE A 239 11.50 6.87 -2.08
N ASN A 240 10.43 6.09 -1.93
CA ASN A 240 9.59 5.65 -3.03
C ASN A 240 8.21 6.30 -2.95
N GLY A 241 7.92 7.25 -3.86
CA GLY A 241 6.60 7.89 -3.94
C GLY A 241 6.15 8.59 -2.66
N ALA A 242 7.08 9.18 -1.90
CA ALA A 242 6.78 9.82 -0.63
C ALA A 242 6.19 11.23 -0.82
N PRO A 243 5.13 11.57 -0.08
CA PRO A 243 4.57 12.92 -0.08
C PRO A 243 5.46 13.88 0.73
N MET A 244 6.41 14.52 0.07
CA MET A 244 7.38 15.41 0.72
C MET A 244 6.90 16.85 0.82
N SER A 245 5.83 17.20 0.13
CA SER A 245 5.27 18.55 0.06
C SER A 245 3.75 18.48 -0.06
N TYR A 246 3.03 19.41 0.59
CA TYR A 246 1.56 19.42 0.71
C TYR A 246 0.97 20.77 0.27
N TRP A 247 1.34 21.23 -0.91
CA TRP A 247 0.81 22.48 -1.48
C TRP A 247 -0.36 22.23 -2.45
#